data_c4f3b0327b86d551f7e1623af25afa5a
#
_entry.id   c4f3b0327b86d551f7e1623af25afa5a
#
_cell.length_a   1.000
_cell.length_b   1.000
_cell.length_c   1.000
_cell.angle_alpha   90.00
_cell.angle_beta   90.00
_cell.angle_gamma   90.00
#
_symmetry.space_group_name_H-M   'P 1'
#
loop_
_entity.id
_entity.type
_entity.pdbx_description
1 polymer ?
#
loop_
_entity_poly.entity_id
_entity_poly.type
_entity_poly.pdbx_seq_one_letter_code
_entity_poly.pdbx_strand_id
1 'polypeptide(L)' 'MAITIKDVAKETNLAISTISKYINGGNVREKNRIIIQQAIEKLGYIPNDA' A
#
# COMPACT_ATOMS: atom_id res chain seq x y z
N MET A 1 14.25 -2.92 10.44
CA MET A 1 13.34 -1.77 10.45
C MET A 1 12.01 -2.14 9.84
N ALA A 2 10.94 -1.69 10.49
CA ALA A 2 9.62 -2.05 10.02
C ALA A 2 9.19 -1.13 8.88
N ILE A 3 8.61 -1.73 7.84
CA ILE A 3 8.03 -0.98 6.75
C ILE A 3 6.66 -0.48 7.21
N THR A 4 6.38 0.79 6.96
CA THR A 4 5.10 1.37 7.34
C THR A 4 4.31 1.76 6.11
N ILE A 5 3.04 2.12 6.35
CA ILE A 5 2.18 2.58 5.26
C ILE A 5 2.77 3.82 4.57
N LYS A 6 3.51 4.63 5.32
CA LYS A 6 4.17 5.79 4.75
C LYS A 6 5.22 5.39 3.72
N ASP A 7 5.92 4.29 3.99
CA ASP A 7 6.92 3.80 3.05
C ASP A 7 6.27 3.35 1.76
N VAL A 8 5.13 2.68 1.87
CA VAL A 8 4.39 2.24 0.68
C VAL A 8 3.91 3.44 -0.12
N ALA A 9 3.38 4.45 0.58
CA ALA A 9 2.92 5.67 -0.10
C ALA A 9 4.08 6.36 -0.83
N LYS A 10 5.23 6.39 -0.19
CA LYS A 10 6.41 7.02 -0.79
C LYS A 10 6.88 6.24 -2.01
N GLU A 11 6.87 4.92 -1.90
CA GLU A 11 7.30 4.07 -3.01
C GLU A 11 6.38 4.20 -4.21
N THR A 12 5.08 4.32 -3.96
CA THR A 12 4.08 4.39 -5.02
C THR A 12 3.80 5.80 -5.49
N ASN A 13 4.26 6.79 -4.72
CA ASN A 13 3.96 8.19 -4.98
C ASN A 13 2.46 8.46 -4.92
N LEU A 14 1.75 7.70 -4.10
CA LEU A 14 0.32 7.86 -3.89
C LEU A 14 0.06 8.45 -2.51
N ALA A 15 -1.17 8.94 -2.31
CA ALA A 15 -1.54 9.47 -1.01
C ALA A 15 -1.68 8.33 -0.01
N ILE A 16 -1.35 8.63 1.24
CA ILE A 16 -1.47 7.63 2.31
C ILE A 16 -2.92 7.16 2.42
N SER A 17 -3.88 8.06 2.24
CA SER A 17 -5.29 7.70 2.30
C SER A 17 -5.64 6.65 1.26
N THR A 18 -5.04 6.73 0.09
CA THR A 18 -5.27 5.74 -0.96
C THR A 18 -4.75 4.38 -0.54
N ILE A 19 -3.56 4.35 0.04
CA ILE A 19 -2.97 3.10 0.52
C ILE A 19 -3.83 2.51 1.64
N SER A 20 -4.24 3.35 2.56
CA SER A 20 -5.08 2.91 3.69
C SER A 20 -6.40 2.33 3.20
N LYS A 21 -6.99 2.98 2.20
CA LYS A 21 -8.25 2.49 1.64
C LYS A 21 -8.05 1.09 1.03
N TYR A 22 -6.95 0.88 0.34
CA TYR A 22 -6.66 -0.43 -0.24
C TYR A 22 -6.54 -1.49 0.86
N ILE A 23 -5.80 -1.17 1.91
CA ILE A 23 -5.57 -2.12 3.00
C ILE A 23 -6.86 -2.48 3.72
N ASN A 24 -7.75 -1.50 3.87
CA ASN A 24 -9.01 -1.71 4.58
C ASN A 24 -10.11 -2.28 3.69
N GLY A 25 -9.78 -2.66 2.47
CA GLY A 25 -10.75 -3.28 1.58
C GLY A 25 -11.65 -2.28 0.88
N GLY A 26 -11.29 -1.01 0.88
CA GLY A 26 -12.06 0.00 0.18
C GLY A 26 -11.85 -0.05 -1.32
N ASN A 27 -12.63 0.75 -2.04
CA ASN A 27 -12.54 0.82 -3.49
C ASN A 27 -11.34 1.67 -3.89
N VAL A 28 -10.47 1.07 -4.68
CA VAL A 28 -9.29 1.73 -5.20
C VAL A 28 -9.25 1.43 -6.70
N ARG A 29 -8.83 2.40 -7.49
CA ARG A 29 -8.71 2.18 -8.92
C ARG A 29 -7.80 1.00 -9.19
N GLU A 30 -8.16 0.21 -10.20
CA GLU A 30 -7.39 -0.98 -10.53
C GLU A 30 -5.91 -0.64 -10.76
N LYS A 31 -5.66 0.46 -11.44
CA LYS A 31 -4.30 0.92 -11.70
C LYS A 31 -3.54 1.14 -10.39
N ASN A 32 -4.18 1.83 -9.46
CA ASN A 32 -3.54 2.10 -8.17
C ASN A 32 -3.38 0.83 -7.37
N ARG A 33 -4.36 -0.06 -7.45
CA ARG A 33 -4.29 -1.33 -6.73
C ARG A 33 -3.07 -2.14 -7.16
N ILE A 34 -2.82 -2.19 -8.45
CA ILE A 34 -1.67 -2.93 -8.98
C ILE A 34 -0.37 -2.29 -8.47
N ILE A 35 -0.30 -0.96 -8.53
CA ILE A 35 0.88 -0.25 -8.07
C ILE A 35 1.14 -0.52 -6.60
N ILE A 36 0.10 -0.45 -5.79
CA ILE A 36 0.22 -0.67 -4.35
C ILE A 36 0.65 -2.10 -4.08
N GLN A 37 0.04 -3.05 -4.77
CA GLN A 37 0.37 -4.45 -4.56
C GLN A 37 1.84 -4.73 -4.87
N GLN A 38 2.33 -4.17 -5.97
CA GLN A 38 3.72 -4.36 -6.33
C GLN A 38 4.65 -3.73 -5.29
N ALA A 39 4.28 -2.56 -4.79
CA ALA A 39 5.09 -1.89 -3.77
C ALA A 39 5.12 -2.70 -2.48
N ILE A 40 3.98 -3.25 -2.10
CA ILE A 40 3.89 -4.06 -0.89
C ILE A 40 4.81 -5.27 -1.01
N GLU A 41 4.79 -5.93 -2.15
CA GLU A 41 5.65 -7.10 -2.38
C GLU A 41 7.12 -6.70 -2.39
N LYS A 42 7.42 -5.59 -3.03
CA LYS A 42 8.79 -5.12 -3.14
C LYS A 42 9.38 -4.78 -1.79
N LEU A 43 8.59 -4.09 -0.97
CA LEU A 43 9.06 -3.62 0.33
C LEU A 43 8.91 -4.68 1.43
N GLY A 44 8.11 -5.68 1.18
CA GLY A 44 7.85 -6.69 2.20
C GLY A 44 6.89 -6.21 3.26
N TYR A 45 6.05 -5.23 2.97
CA TYR A 45 5.08 -4.73 3.92
C TYR A 45 3.95 -5.73 4.09
N ILE A 46 3.60 -6.00 5.34
CA ILE A 46 2.51 -6.92 5.65
C ILE A 46 1.37 -6.12 6.28
N PRO A 47 0.36 -5.76 5.48
CA PRO A 47 -0.72 -4.90 5.98
C PRO A 47 -1.62 -5.59 6.98
N ASN A 48 -1.70 -6.89 6.90
CA ASN A 48 -2.58 -7.65 7.79
C ASN A 48 -1.74 -8.53 8.68
N ASP A 49 -1.24 -7.94 9.73
CA ASP A 49 -0.42 -8.64 10.70
C ASP A 49 -1.32 -9.25 11.77
N ALA A 50 -1.64 -10.46 11.60
CA ALA A 50 -2.50 -11.16 12.55
C ALA A 50 -1.74 -11.66 13.76
#